data_d3618067a8d200c9515b21299daa82e9
#
_entry.id   d3618067a8d200c9515b21299daa82e9
#
_cell.length_a   1.000
_cell.length_b   1.000
_cell.length_c   1.000
_cell.angle_alpha   90.00
_cell.angle_beta   90.00
_cell.angle_gamma   90.00
#
_symmetry.space_group_name_H-M   'P 1'
#
loop_
_entity.id
_entity.type
_entity.pdbx_description
1 polymer ?
#
loop_
_entity_poly.entity_id
_entity_poly.type
_entity_poly.pdbx_seq_one_letter_code
_entity_poly.pdbx_strand_id
1 'polypeptide(L)'
;MTNQPSTDATASANSSVHTLLPLSTAPGAASLTATPAEDPATDYKTLLSPIQVGKTTFRNRVIMGSMHTGLEDATEDVPKLAAFYAARAEGGVAAMVTGGYPPVMEGNLTPYGTPFNTPEIAEAHREVTDAVHAGGAKILLQLLHAGRYGYHPL
;
A
#
# COMPACT_ATOMS: atom_id res chain seq x y z
N MET A 1 45.66 -25.71 -39.12
CA MET A 1 46.39 -26.02 -37.87
C MET A 1 45.50 -25.55 -36.75
N THR A 2 44.59 -26.42 -36.31
CA THR A 2 44.68 -27.24 -35.09
C THR A 2 44.94 -26.42 -33.84
N ASN A 3 43.91 -26.15 -33.00
CA ASN A 3 43.70 -26.94 -31.80
C ASN A 3 42.49 -26.41 -31.01
N GLN A 4 41.48 -27.28 -30.81
CA GLN A 4 40.61 -27.23 -29.64
C GLN A 4 41.27 -28.05 -28.53
N PRO A 5 40.93 -27.74 -27.27
CA PRO A 5 40.31 -28.82 -26.54
C PRO A 5 39.08 -28.39 -25.72
N SER A 6 38.13 -29.29 -25.76
CA SER A 6 37.06 -29.59 -24.86
C SER A 6 37.48 -29.66 -23.40
N THR A 7 36.62 -29.17 -22.49
CA THR A 7 36.38 -29.84 -21.21
C THR A 7 34.96 -29.53 -20.71
N ASP A 8 34.18 -30.59 -20.63
CA ASP A 8 32.98 -30.77 -19.82
C ASP A 8 33.20 -30.36 -18.35
N ALA A 9 32.25 -29.65 -17.77
CA ALA A 9 32.08 -29.57 -16.33
C ALA A 9 30.61 -29.69 -15.99
N THR A 10 30.21 -30.94 -15.75
CA THR A 10 28.94 -31.32 -15.11
C THR A 10 28.84 -30.72 -13.73
N ALA A 11 27.96 -29.71 -13.56
CA ALA A 11 27.58 -29.22 -12.25
C ALA A 11 26.45 -30.09 -11.68
N SER A 12 26.78 -30.87 -10.67
CA SER A 12 25.88 -31.66 -9.86
C SER A 12 24.90 -30.78 -9.09
N ALA A 13 23.61 -30.93 -9.41
CA ALA A 13 22.54 -30.32 -8.64
C ALA A 13 22.39 -31.04 -7.29
N ASN A 14 22.77 -30.38 -6.22
CA ASN A 14 22.55 -30.87 -4.86
C ASN A 14 21.13 -30.50 -4.41
N SER A 15 20.19 -31.44 -4.59
CA SER A 15 18.82 -31.35 -4.13
C SER A 15 18.77 -31.77 -2.67
N SER A 16 18.86 -30.79 -1.74
CA SER A 16 18.58 -31.04 -0.34
C SER A 16 17.07 -30.97 -0.09
N VAL A 17 16.44 -32.12 -0.10
CA VAL A 17 15.06 -32.28 0.32
C VAL A 17 15.02 -32.17 1.85
N HIS A 18 14.57 -31.02 2.37
CA HIS A 18 14.24 -30.89 3.78
C HIS A 18 12.97 -31.69 4.08
N THR A 19 13.14 -32.88 4.64
CA THR A 19 12.06 -33.68 5.24
C THR A 19 11.51 -32.93 6.45
N LEU A 20 10.31 -32.36 6.30
CA LEU A 20 9.58 -31.81 7.43
C LEU A 20 9.11 -32.97 8.33
N LEU A 21 9.59 -33.01 9.56
CA LEU A 21 9.11 -33.93 10.58
C LEU A 21 7.65 -33.60 10.92
N PRO A 22 6.77 -34.61 11.11
CA PRO A 22 5.39 -34.35 11.49
C PRO A 22 5.32 -33.71 12.88
N LEU A 23 4.58 -32.60 12.99
CA LEU A 23 4.26 -31.99 14.28
C LEU A 23 3.54 -33.01 15.16
N SER A 24 4.11 -33.27 16.33
CA SER A 24 3.51 -34.07 17.39
C SER A 24 2.15 -33.47 17.78
N THR A 25 1.09 -34.28 17.65
CA THR A 25 -0.25 -33.94 18.13
C THR A 25 -0.24 -33.98 19.66
N ALA A 26 -0.20 -32.84 20.31
CA ALA A 26 -0.41 -32.75 21.76
C ALA A 26 -1.89 -33.07 22.06
N PRO A 27 -2.20 -33.97 23.00
CA PRO A 27 -3.56 -34.23 23.45
C PRO A 27 -4.00 -33.09 24.37
N GLY A 28 -5.07 -32.38 24.02
CA GLY A 28 -5.69 -31.43 24.95
C GLY A 28 -6.12 -30.07 24.32
N ALA A 29 -6.39 -30.01 23.05
CA ALA A 29 -7.10 -28.85 22.52
C ALA A 29 -8.56 -28.91 23.02
N ALA A 30 -8.85 -28.22 24.13
CA ALA A 30 -10.21 -27.91 24.52
C ALA A 30 -10.87 -27.17 23.30
N SER A 31 -11.96 -27.76 22.82
CA SER A 31 -12.81 -27.10 21.82
C SER A 31 -13.31 -25.79 22.42
N LEU A 32 -12.64 -24.69 22.08
CA LEU A 32 -13.20 -23.37 22.29
C LEU A 32 -14.36 -23.29 21.31
N THR A 33 -15.58 -23.57 21.80
CA THR A 33 -16.80 -23.16 21.09
C THR A 33 -16.72 -21.65 21.00
N ALA A 34 -16.22 -21.15 19.86
CA ALA A 34 -16.26 -19.73 19.57
C ALA A 34 -17.76 -19.34 19.59
N THR A 35 -18.14 -18.54 20.57
CA THR A 35 -19.38 -17.79 20.52
C THR A 35 -19.43 -17.14 19.14
N PRO A 36 -20.52 -17.27 18.36
CA PRO A 36 -20.62 -16.58 17.09
C PRO A 36 -20.25 -15.12 17.32
N ALA A 37 -19.20 -14.64 16.67
CA ALA A 37 -18.82 -13.23 16.76
C ALA A 37 -20.06 -12.45 16.34
N GLU A 38 -20.60 -11.60 17.22
CA GLU A 38 -21.64 -10.66 16.87
C GLU A 38 -21.15 -9.87 15.66
N ASP A 39 -22.01 -9.69 14.66
CA ASP A 39 -21.64 -8.95 13.45
C ASP A 39 -21.19 -7.53 13.88
N PRO A 40 -19.90 -7.19 13.74
CA PRO A 40 -19.38 -5.90 14.20
C PRO A 40 -20.12 -4.72 13.56
N ALA A 41 -20.80 -4.93 12.44
CA ALA A 41 -21.65 -3.92 11.82
C ALA A 41 -22.85 -3.54 12.69
N THR A 42 -23.27 -4.38 13.64
CA THR A 42 -24.38 -4.07 14.55
C THR A 42 -23.98 -3.10 15.65
N ASP A 43 -22.73 -3.16 16.11
CA ASP A 43 -22.24 -2.33 17.23
C ASP A 43 -21.85 -0.92 16.80
N TYR A 44 -21.42 -0.73 15.53
CA TYR A 44 -20.91 0.54 15.01
C TYR A 44 -21.80 1.17 13.94
N LYS A 45 -23.13 1.04 14.08
CA LYS A 45 -24.12 1.49 13.08
C LYS A 45 -23.92 2.93 12.62
N THR A 46 -23.64 3.85 13.54
CA THR A 46 -23.42 5.25 13.20
C THR A 46 -22.12 5.45 12.42
N LEU A 47 -21.03 4.80 12.86
CA LEU A 47 -19.72 4.90 12.21
C LEU A 47 -19.74 4.31 10.79
N LEU A 48 -20.42 3.19 10.63
CA LEU A 48 -20.49 2.45 9.37
C LEU A 48 -21.64 2.91 8.44
N SER A 49 -22.48 3.85 8.90
CA SER A 49 -23.54 4.41 8.04
C SER A 49 -22.99 5.40 7.02
N PRO A 50 -23.57 5.44 5.81
CA PRO A 50 -23.19 6.42 4.80
C PRO A 50 -23.33 7.87 5.31
N ILE A 51 -22.52 8.75 4.75
CA ILE A 51 -22.59 10.19 5.02
C ILE A 51 -22.45 10.99 3.72
N GLN A 52 -23.31 12.01 3.58
CA GLN A 52 -23.23 12.96 2.47
C GLN A 52 -22.32 14.12 2.89
N VAL A 53 -21.28 14.40 2.09
CA VAL A 53 -20.40 15.55 2.24
C VAL A 53 -20.43 16.35 0.95
N GLY A 54 -21.07 17.48 0.96
CA GLY A 54 -21.32 18.25 -0.27
C GLY A 54 -22.12 17.43 -1.28
N LYS A 55 -21.55 17.22 -2.47
CA LYS A 55 -22.15 16.42 -3.55
C LYS A 55 -21.72 14.94 -3.54
N THR A 56 -20.85 14.55 -2.62
CA THR A 56 -20.26 13.20 -2.57
C THR A 56 -20.81 12.41 -1.41
N THR A 57 -21.22 11.17 -1.68
CA THR A 57 -21.61 10.21 -0.65
C THR A 57 -20.42 9.30 -0.34
N PHE A 58 -20.04 9.24 0.94
CA PHE A 58 -19.08 8.29 1.48
C PHE A 58 -19.84 7.08 2.04
N ARG A 59 -19.30 5.88 1.82
CA ARG A 59 -19.95 4.62 2.25
C ARG A 59 -20.05 4.45 3.76
N ASN A 60 -19.20 5.15 4.51
CA ASN A 60 -19.21 5.21 5.98
C ASN A 60 -18.43 6.45 6.45
N ARG A 61 -18.15 6.56 7.74
CA ARG A 61 -17.49 7.73 8.36
C ARG A 61 -16.03 7.51 8.72
N VAL A 62 -15.41 6.44 8.18
CA VAL A 62 -14.00 6.13 8.41
C VAL A 62 -13.16 6.77 7.32
N ILE A 63 -12.25 7.65 7.70
CA ILE A 63 -11.31 8.32 6.80
C ILE A 63 -9.90 8.01 7.26
N MET A 64 -9.06 7.52 6.34
CA MET A 64 -7.63 7.40 6.58
C MET A 64 -6.97 8.76 6.38
N GLY A 65 -6.36 9.28 7.44
CA GLY A 65 -5.57 10.51 7.39
C GLY A 65 -4.32 10.37 6.54
N SER A 66 -3.74 11.50 6.15
CA SER A 66 -2.48 11.54 5.42
C SER A 66 -1.37 10.85 6.19
N MET A 67 -0.60 10.02 5.50
CA MET A 67 0.59 9.37 6.03
C MET A 67 1.62 9.25 4.91
N HIS A 68 2.82 9.76 5.15
CA HIS A 68 3.94 9.59 4.22
C HIS A 68 4.55 8.20 4.42
N THR A 69 4.61 7.42 3.35
CA THR A 69 5.09 6.02 3.37
C THR A 69 6.49 5.86 2.82
N GLY A 70 7.00 6.88 2.11
CA GLY A 70 8.22 6.82 1.30
C GLY A 70 8.00 6.23 -0.09
N LEU A 71 6.84 5.63 -0.36
CA LEU A 71 6.50 5.12 -1.70
C LEU A 71 6.10 6.26 -2.66
N GLU A 72 5.85 7.43 -2.11
CA GLU A 72 5.55 8.65 -2.86
C GLU A 72 6.80 9.26 -3.52
N ASP A 73 7.99 8.87 -3.05
CA ASP A 73 9.26 9.53 -3.40
C ASP A 73 9.78 9.10 -4.79
N ALA A 74 9.32 7.95 -5.32
CA ALA A 74 9.78 7.43 -6.60
C ALA A 74 8.62 6.92 -7.47
N THR A 75 8.64 7.26 -8.75
CA THR A 75 7.59 6.85 -9.71
C THR A 75 7.52 5.33 -9.87
N GLU A 76 8.64 4.63 -9.74
CA GLU A 76 8.72 3.17 -9.80
C GLU A 76 8.02 2.47 -8.63
N ASP A 77 7.75 3.17 -7.55
CA ASP A 77 7.04 2.65 -6.39
C ASP A 77 5.51 2.86 -6.45
N VAL A 78 5.01 3.53 -7.49
CA VAL A 78 3.57 3.75 -7.69
C VAL A 78 2.74 2.46 -7.63
N PRO A 79 3.15 1.31 -8.20
CA PRO A 79 2.40 0.07 -8.07
C PRO A 79 2.33 -0.44 -6.60
N LYS A 80 3.39 -0.24 -5.82
CA LYS A 80 3.39 -0.59 -4.39
C LYS A 80 2.47 0.35 -3.60
N LEU A 81 2.49 1.63 -3.94
CA LEU A 81 1.59 2.64 -3.36
C LEU A 81 0.13 2.34 -3.70
N ALA A 82 -0.17 1.94 -4.93
CA ALA A 82 -1.50 1.50 -5.34
C ALA A 82 -1.98 0.29 -4.51
N ALA A 83 -1.14 -0.73 -4.35
CA ALA A 83 -1.45 -1.89 -3.52
C ALA A 83 -1.65 -1.50 -2.03
N PHE A 84 -0.85 -0.57 -1.52
CA PHE A 84 -0.99 -0.05 -0.16
C PHE A 84 -2.36 0.58 0.08
N TYR A 85 -2.83 1.43 -0.82
CA TYR A 85 -4.13 2.08 -0.70
C TYR A 85 -5.29 1.14 -1.04
N ALA A 86 -5.13 0.23 -2.01
CA ALA A 86 -6.13 -0.78 -2.37
C ALA A 86 -6.51 -1.65 -1.17
N ALA A 87 -5.52 -2.16 -0.43
CA ALA A 87 -5.76 -2.99 0.76
C ALA A 87 -6.61 -2.27 1.83
N ARG A 88 -6.48 -0.95 1.96
CA ARG A 88 -7.28 -0.15 2.90
C ARG A 88 -8.67 0.13 2.36
N ALA A 89 -8.79 0.33 1.06
CA ALA A 89 -10.08 0.45 0.41
C ALA A 89 -10.89 -0.85 0.56
N GLU A 90 -10.29 -2.00 0.29
CA GLU A 90 -10.89 -3.32 0.49
C GLU A 90 -11.24 -3.57 1.97
N GLY A 91 -10.41 -3.09 2.90
CA GLY A 91 -10.67 -3.13 4.34
C GLY A 91 -11.81 -2.22 4.82
N GLY A 92 -12.47 -1.49 3.92
CA GLY A 92 -13.71 -0.76 4.23
C GLY A 92 -13.55 0.74 4.49
N VAL A 93 -12.35 1.33 4.41
CA VAL A 93 -12.17 2.78 4.56
C VAL A 93 -12.95 3.54 3.48
N ALA A 94 -13.75 4.54 3.85
CA ALA A 94 -14.58 5.28 2.91
C ALA A 94 -13.80 6.30 2.07
N ALA A 95 -12.80 6.92 2.68
CA ALA A 95 -11.93 7.88 2.00
C ALA A 95 -10.51 7.83 2.58
N MET A 96 -9.54 8.23 1.77
CA MET A 96 -8.14 8.31 2.15
C MET A 96 -7.55 9.63 1.68
N VAL A 97 -6.57 10.13 2.43
CA VAL A 97 -5.74 11.27 2.02
C VAL A 97 -4.32 10.74 1.80
N THR A 98 -3.74 11.04 0.64
CA THR A 98 -2.37 10.60 0.32
C THR A 98 -1.34 11.19 1.27
N GLY A 99 -0.13 10.65 1.28
CA GLY A 99 1.04 11.36 1.74
C GLY A 99 1.17 12.72 1.06
N GLY A 100 1.92 13.64 1.67
CA GLY A 100 2.05 14.99 1.12
C GLY A 100 2.99 15.01 -0.08
N TYR A 101 2.51 15.54 -1.19
CA TYR A 101 3.31 15.80 -2.39
C TYR A 101 3.64 17.30 -2.50
N PRO A 102 4.91 17.66 -2.63
CA PRO A 102 5.25 19.06 -2.84
C PRO A 102 4.87 19.51 -4.26
N PRO A 103 4.35 20.73 -4.43
CA PRO A 103 4.07 21.26 -5.76
C PRO A 103 5.34 21.71 -6.50
N VAL A 104 6.44 21.92 -5.77
CA VAL A 104 7.76 22.35 -6.28
C VAL A 104 8.86 21.72 -5.43
N MET A 105 10.08 21.63 -5.96
CA MET A 105 11.23 21.01 -5.24
C MET A 105 11.52 21.67 -3.90
N GLU A 106 11.39 22.99 -3.81
CA GLU A 106 11.63 23.77 -2.58
C GLU A 106 10.64 23.45 -1.47
N GLY A 107 9.50 22.83 -1.82
CA GLY A 107 8.48 22.40 -0.87
C GLY A 107 8.73 21.01 -0.26
N ASN A 108 9.76 20.28 -0.66
CA ASN A 108 10.06 18.96 -0.17
C ASN A 108 10.42 18.93 1.32
N LEU A 109 9.93 17.89 2.02
CA LEU A 109 10.35 17.56 3.39
C LEU A 109 11.60 16.68 3.42
N THR A 110 11.83 15.91 2.37
CA THR A 110 12.91 14.93 2.25
C THR A 110 13.76 15.22 1.02
N PRO A 111 15.01 14.75 0.97
CA PRO A 111 15.88 14.97 -0.20
C PRO A 111 15.41 14.24 -1.47
N TYR A 112 14.50 13.28 -1.33
CA TYR A 112 14.10 12.36 -2.42
C TYR A 112 12.66 12.55 -2.88
N GLY A 113 11.91 13.47 -2.27
CA GLY A 113 10.50 13.68 -2.62
C GLY A 113 10.32 14.11 -4.06
N THR A 114 9.38 13.50 -4.76
CA THR A 114 9.02 13.84 -6.13
C THR A 114 7.93 14.90 -6.15
N PRO A 115 8.13 16.08 -6.74
CA PRO A 115 7.10 17.09 -6.86
C PRO A 115 5.94 16.61 -7.75
N PHE A 116 4.72 16.87 -7.32
CA PHE A 116 3.52 16.57 -8.10
C PHE A 116 3.17 17.76 -9.00
N ASN A 117 3.92 17.93 -10.08
CA ASN A 117 3.85 19.15 -10.91
C ASN A 117 3.92 18.89 -12.42
N THR A 118 3.85 17.63 -12.86
CA THR A 118 3.84 17.30 -14.28
C THR A 118 2.67 16.39 -14.66
N PRO A 119 2.20 16.42 -15.92
CA PRO A 119 1.17 15.51 -16.41
C PRO A 119 1.54 14.03 -16.30
N GLU A 120 2.83 13.70 -16.45
CA GLU A 120 3.33 12.33 -16.41
C GLU A 120 3.18 11.73 -15.00
N ILE A 121 3.48 12.52 -13.97
CA ILE A 121 3.29 12.11 -12.57
C ILE A 121 1.80 11.92 -12.27
N ALA A 122 0.95 12.83 -12.76
CA ALA A 122 -0.50 12.71 -12.61
C ALA A 122 -1.05 11.46 -13.31
N GLU A 123 -0.54 11.14 -14.50
CA GLU A 123 -0.94 9.94 -15.24
C GLU A 123 -0.49 8.65 -14.53
N ALA A 124 0.74 8.61 -14.02
CA ALA A 124 1.22 7.48 -13.22
C ALA A 124 0.33 7.22 -12.00
N HIS A 125 -0.17 8.27 -11.34
CA HIS A 125 -1.05 8.16 -10.18
C HIS A 125 -2.47 7.69 -10.51
N ARG A 126 -2.85 7.52 -11.78
CA ARG A 126 -4.12 6.86 -12.15
C ARG A 126 -4.19 5.44 -11.60
N GLU A 127 -3.07 4.72 -11.62
CA GLU A 127 -3.01 3.38 -11.04
C GLU A 127 -3.46 3.36 -9.57
N VAL A 128 -3.01 4.35 -8.78
CA VAL A 128 -3.41 4.49 -7.38
C VAL A 128 -4.91 4.81 -7.26
N THR A 129 -5.40 5.79 -8.04
CA THR A 129 -6.81 6.19 -7.96
C THR A 129 -7.74 5.08 -8.42
N ASP A 130 -7.40 4.37 -9.49
CA ASP A 130 -8.19 3.27 -10.03
C ASP A 130 -8.27 2.10 -9.05
N ALA A 131 -7.14 1.73 -8.42
CA ALA A 131 -7.09 0.69 -7.40
C ALA A 131 -7.96 1.03 -6.18
N VAL A 132 -7.92 2.28 -5.71
CA VAL A 132 -8.76 2.74 -4.60
C VAL A 132 -10.24 2.76 -4.97
N HIS A 133 -10.57 3.25 -6.16
CA HIS A 133 -11.95 3.30 -6.64
C HIS A 133 -12.53 1.90 -6.86
N ALA A 134 -11.74 0.96 -7.36
CA ALA A 134 -12.13 -0.44 -7.48
C ALA A 134 -12.50 -1.06 -6.11
N GLY A 135 -11.78 -0.68 -5.03
CA GLY A 135 -12.11 -1.05 -3.65
C GLY A 135 -13.28 -0.26 -3.04
N GLY A 136 -13.96 0.61 -3.81
CA GLY A 136 -15.14 1.37 -3.39
C GLY A 136 -14.86 2.56 -2.47
N ALA A 137 -13.61 2.96 -2.28
CA ALA A 137 -13.23 4.13 -1.50
C ALA A 137 -13.02 5.38 -2.39
N LYS A 138 -12.85 6.54 -1.76
CA LYS A 138 -12.42 7.79 -2.39
C LYS A 138 -10.98 8.09 -1.97
N ILE A 139 -10.26 8.83 -2.80
CA ILE A 139 -8.91 9.28 -2.47
C ILE A 139 -8.75 10.77 -2.79
N LEU A 140 -8.03 11.46 -1.92
CA LEU A 140 -7.70 12.88 -2.02
C LEU A 140 -6.19 13.02 -2.08
N LEU A 141 -5.70 13.79 -3.06
CA LEU A 141 -4.30 14.17 -3.13
C LEU A 141 -4.03 15.29 -2.13
N GLN A 142 -3.05 15.11 -1.26
CA GLN A 142 -2.53 16.19 -0.41
C GLN A 142 -1.38 16.89 -1.11
N LEU A 143 -1.58 18.15 -1.50
CA LEU A 143 -0.49 19.03 -1.89
C LEU A 143 0.09 19.67 -0.64
N LEU A 144 1.37 19.46 -0.39
CA LEU A 144 2.08 19.89 0.81
C LEU A 144 3.34 20.68 0.45
N HIS A 145 3.43 21.90 0.93
CA HIS A 145 4.66 22.68 0.85
C HIS A 145 5.24 22.87 2.25
N ALA A 146 6.45 22.34 2.49
CA ALA A 146 7.06 22.32 3.81
C ALA A 146 7.51 23.73 4.30
N GLY A 147 7.53 24.74 3.42
CA GLY A 147 7.93 26.10 3.76
C GLY A 147 9.36 26.12 4.30
N ARG A 148 9.55 26.79 5.44
CA ARG A 148 10.88 26.88 6.09
C ARG A 148 11.45 25.57 6.61
N TYR A 149 10.64 24.51 6.69
CA TYR A 149 11.08 23.16 7.05
C TYR A 149 11.43 22.32 5.84
N GLY A 150 11.34 22.90 4.63
CA GLY A 150 11.72 22.24 3.40
C GLY A 150 13.18 21.80 3.42
N TYR A 151 13.45 20.66 2.80
CA TYR A 151 14.82 20.21 2.60
C TYR A 151 15.48 21.06 1.51
N HIS A 152 16.51 21.79 1.91
CA HIS A 152 17.36 22.56 0.99
C HIS A 152 18.74 21.87 0.94
N PRO A 153 19.09 21.18 -0.16
CA PRO A 153 20.45 20.72 -0.33
C PRO A 153 21.39 21.95 -0.37
N LEU A 154 22.41 21.93 0.47
CA LEU A 154 23.48 22.94 0.50
C LEU A 154 24.36 22.81 -0.76
#